data_cd6aa35249a289ce6f2b53f9a523a001
#
_entry.id   cd6aa35249a289ce6f2b53f9a523a001
#
_cell.length_a   1.000
_cell.length_b   1.000
_cell.length_c   1.000
_cell.angle_alpha   90.00
_cell.angle_beta   90.00
_cell.angle_gamma   90.00
#
_symmetry.space_group_name_H-M   'P 1'
#
loop_
_entity.id
_entity.type
_entity.pdbx_description
1 polymer ?
#
loop_
_entity_poly.entity_id
_entity_poly.type
_entity_poly.pdbx_seq_one_letter_code
_entity_poly.pdbx_strand_id
1 'polypeptide(L)'
;GGIIQVQIILKVYMVKSASWAFPMIKSTYSLNHEQRHFDLVKLISERFKAKLLSEKLNPDNYEGIVSFAYHEFYREMNRLQQRYDQETNHGINKAKQDEWNRWIDAQLNARLIAGTD
;
A
#
# COMPACT_ATOMS: atom_id res chain seq x y z
N GLY A 1 -13.80 8.41 -15.15
CA GLY A 1 -12.67 9.29 -15.10
C GLY A 1 -11.44 8.68 -14.46
N GLY A 2 -10.46 9.53 -14.21
CA GLY A 2 -9.16 9.11 -13.68
C GLY A 2 -9.23 8.42 -12.33
N ILE A 3 -10.15 8.81 -11.45
CA ILE A 3 -10.30 8.19 -10.12
C ILE A 3 -10.73 6.74 -10.25
N ILE A 4 -11.64 6.44 -11.17
CA ILE A 4 -12.11 5.06 -11.41
C ILE A 4 -10.95 4.20 -11.92
N GLN A 5 -10.14 4.71 -12.85
CA GLN A 5 -8.97 4.00 -13.37
C GLN A 5 -7.96 3.70 -12.26
N VAL A 6 -7.71 4.66 -11.37
CA VAL A 6 -6.81 4.48 -10.22
C VAL A 6 -7.32 3.36 -9.32
N GLN A 7 -8.62 3.34 -9.02
CA GLN A 7 -9.23 2.29 -8.19
C GLN A 7 -9.07 0.92 -8.82
N ILE A 8 -9.23 0.80 -10.15
CA ILE A 8 -9.06 -0.45 -10.88
C ILE A 8 -7.61 -0.93 -10.78
N ILE A 9 -6.65 -0.04 -10.97
CA ILE A 9 -5.23 -0.36 -10.87
C ILE A 9 -4.88 -0.87 -9.48
N LEU A 10 -5.37 -0.20 -8.43
CA LEU A 10 -5.15 -0.61 -7.05
C LEU A 10 -5.73 -1.99 -6.78
N LYS A 11 -6.96 -2.27 -7.25
CA LYS A 11 -7.59 -3.57 -7.11
C LYS A 11 -6.79 -4.68 -7.79
N VAL A 12 -6.32 -4.42 -9.01
CA VAL A 12 -5.49 -5.39 -9.74
C VAL A 12 -4.20 -5.69 -8.97
N TYR A 13 -3.55 -4.67 -8.44
CA TYR A 13 -2.33 -4.84 -7.65
C TYR A 13 -2.60 -5.69 -6.41
N MET A 14 -3.68 -5.41 -5.69
CA MET A 14 -4.06 -6.16 -4.49
C MET A 14 -4.34 -7.63 -4.81
N VAL A 15 -5.05 -7.91 -5.91
CA VAL A 15 -5.34 -9.29 -6.34
C VAL A 15 -4.04 -10.03 -6.66
N LYS A 16 -3.11 -9.41 -7.36
CA LYS A 16 -1.81 -10.01 -7.66
C LYS A 16 -1.04 -10.33 -6.38
N SER A 17 -1.01 -9.40 -5.44
CA SER A 17 -0.33 -9.60 -4.16
C SER A 17 -0.97 -10.74 -3.37
N ALA A 18 -2.30 -10.81 -3.34
CA ALA A 18 -3.02 -11.90 -2.66
C ALA A 18 -2.73 -13.25 -3.30
N SER A 19 -2.73 -13.33 -4.64
CA SER A 19 -2.46 -14.56 -5.36
C SER A 19 -1.04 -15.07 -5.13
N TRP A 20 -0.09 -14.15 -5.01
CA TRP A 20 1.30 -14.50 -4.73
C TRP A 20 1.49 -15.00 -3.30
N ALA A 21 0.83 -14.37 -2.33
CA ALA A 21 0.97 -14.70 -0.92
C ALA A 21 0.24 -15.99 -0.53
N PHE A 22 -0.89 -16.28 -1.16
CA PHE A 22 -1.78 -17.38 -0.78
C PHE A 22 -1.08 -18.74 -0.64
N PRO A 23 -0.22 -19.18 -1.60
CA PRO A 23 0.45 -20.47 -1.45
C PRO A 23 1.50 -20.51 -0.34
N MET A 24 1.91 -19.35 0.17
CA MET A 24 2.95 -19.22 1.19
C MET A 24 2.41 -19.16 2.61
N ILE A 25 1.10 -19.06 2.79
CA ILE A 25 0.49 -18.96 4.11
C ILE A 25 0.45 -20.35 4.76
N LYS A 26 1.27 -20.54 5.80
CA LYS A 26 1.40 -21.84 6.50
C LYS A 26 1.14 -21.73 8.00
N SER A 27 1.03 -20.51 8.56
CA SER A 27 0.85 -20.32 9.99
C SER A 27 0.20 -18.97 10.26
N THR A 28 -0.27 -18.76 11.49
CA THR A 28 -0.79 -17.45 11.93
C THR A 28 0.27 -16.38 11.79
N TYR A 29 1.51 -16.70 12.12
CA TYR A 29 2.63 -15.77 12.00
C TYR A 29 2.89 -15.38 10.53
N SER A 30 2.90 -16.37 9.64
CA SER A 30 3.05 -16.13 8.20
C SER A 30 1.89 -15.29 7.65
N LEU A 31 0.67 -15.57 8.13
CA LEU A 31 -0.50 -14.79 7.76
C LEU A 31 -0.37 -13.33 8.19
N ASN A 32 0.13 -13.07 9.40
CA ASN A 32 0.38 -11.71 9.87
C ASN A 32 1.38 -10.98 8.96
N HIS A 33 2.49 -11.64 8.60
CA HIS A 33 3.48 -11.04 7.71
C HIS A 33 2.86 -10.65 6.36
N GLU A 34 2.07 -11.54 5.77
CA GLU A 34 1.41 -11.28 4.49
C GLU A 34 0.31 -10.23 4.61
N GLN A 35 -0.45 -10.24 5.73
CA GLN A 35 -1.46 -9.22 5.98
C GLN A 35 -0.83 -7.83 6.02
N ARG A 36 0.36 -7.71 6.60
CA ARG A 36 1.05 -6.41 6.67
C ARG A 36 1.48 -5.90 5.30
N HIS A 37 1.76 -6.79 4.32
CA HIS A 37 1.95 -6.37 2.93
C HIS A 37 0.70 -5.64 2.40
N PHE A 38 -0.49 -6.18 2.66
CA PHE A 38 -1.75 -5.54 2.27
C PHE A 38 -1.96 -4.21 2.98
N ASP A 39 -1.64 -4.17 4.27
CA ASP A 39 -1.76 -2.93 5.06
C ASP A 39 -0.86 -1.82 4.48
N LEU A 40 0.36 -2.17 4.05
CA LEU A 40 1.25 -1.22 3.40
C LEU A 40 0.69 -0.72 2.07
N VAL A 41 0.10 -1.62 1.26
CA VAL A 41 -0.59 -1.23 0.02
C VAL A 41 -1.68 -0.24 0.33
N LYS A 42 -2.49 -0.51 1.36
CA LYS A 42 -3.58 0.37 1.78
C LYS A 42 -3.07 1.76 2.17
N LEU A 43 -2.00 1.83 2.97
CA LEU A 43 -1.43 3.11 3.41
C LEU A 43 -0.96 3.95 2.23
N ILE A 44 -0.21 3.36 1.29
CA ILE A 44 0.30 4.08 0.13
C ILE A 44 -0.85 4.45 -0.80
N SER A 45 -1.85 3.58 -0.95
CA SER A 45 -3.04 3.85 -1.75
C SER A 45 -3.80 5.07 -1.24
N GLU A 46 -3.95 5.20 0.08
CA GLU A 46 -4.64 6.34 0.68
C GLU A 46 -3.88 7.64 0.45
N ARG A 47 -2.54 7.61 0.52
CA ARG A 47 -1.71 8.77 0.20
C ARG A 47 -1.87 9.18 -1.27
N PHE A 48 -1.84 8.21 -2.17
CA PHE A 48 -2.01 8.44 -3.60
C PHE A 48 -3.37 9.05 -3.90
N LYS A 49 -4.42 8.50 -3.30
CA LYS A 49 -5.77 9.01 -3.45
C LYS A 49 -5.87 10.45 -2.95
N ALA A 50 -5.33 10.73 -1.77
CA ALA A 50 -5.34 12.08 -1.20
C ALA A 50 -4.60 13.06 -2.09
N LYS A 51 -3.46 12.67 -2.64
CA LYS A 51 -2.69 13.50 -3.56
C LYS A 51 -3.48 13.83 -4.81
N LEU A 52 -4.13 12.84 -5.42
CA LEU A 52 -4.95 13.07 -6.62
C LEU A 52 -6.13 13.98 -6.33
N LEU A 53 -6.79 13.81 -5.17
CA LEU A 53 -7.92 14.65 -4.79
C LEU A 53 -7.50 16.10 -4.52
N SER A 54 -6.24 16.35 -4.16
CA SER A 54 -5.71 17.69 -3.93
C SER A 54 -5.31 18.39 -5.22
N GLU A 55 -5.15 17.68 -6.33
CA GLU A 55 -4.73 18.26 -7.60
C GLU A 55 -5.91 18.91 -8.33
N LYS A 56 -5.63 20.02 -9.02
CA LYS A 56 -6.61 20.67 -9.88
C LYS A 56 -6.55 20.03 -11.26
N LEU A 57 -7.38 19.01 -11.47
CA LEU A 57 -7.42 18.29 -12.72
C LEU A 57 -8.39 18.93 -13.70
N ASN A 58 -7.98 19.03 -14.96
CA ASN A 58 -8.83 19.47 -16.06
C ASN A 58 -8.60 18.57 -17.28
N PRO A 59 -9.45 18.65 -18.32
CA PRO A 59 -9.31 17.75 -19.47
C PRO A 59 -7.97 17.79 -20.17
N ASP A 60 -7.23 18.91 -20.06
CA ASP A 60 -5.97 19.08 -20.77
C ASP A 60 -4.77 18.50 -20.00
N ASN A 61 -4.85 18.42 -18.67
CA ASN A 61 -3.70 18.05 -17.85
C ASN A 61 -3.88 16.75 -17.04
N TYR A 62 -5.09 16.19 -16.97
CA TYR A 62 -5.36 15.09 -16.05
C TYR A 62 -4.52 13.83 -16.37
N GLU A 63 -4.33 13.50 -17.65
CA GLU A 63 -3.58 12.31 -18.02
C GLU A 63 -2.13 12.37 -17.55
N GLY A 64 -1.47 13.51 -17.75
CA GLY A 64 -0.09 13.69 -17.32
C GLY A 64 0.06 13.65 -15.80
N ILE A 65 -0.85 14.32 -15.09
CA ILE A 65 -0.81 14.37 -13.62
C ILE A 65 -1.09 12.98 -13.03
N VAL A 66 -2.12 12.28 -13.53
CA VAL A 66 -2.49 10.95 -13.02
C VAL A 66 -1.37 9.95 -13.34
N SER A 67 -0.82 9.98 -14.55
CA SER A 67 0.27 9.09 -14.94
C SER A 67 1.51 9.29 -14.07
N PHE A 68 1.90 10.54 -13.84
CA PHE A 68 3.04 10.86 -12.99
C PHE A 68 2.83 10.37 -11.55
N ALA A 69 1.65 10.65 -11.00
CA ALA A 69 1.31 10.23 -9.64
C ALA A 69 1.27 8.71 -9.51
N TYR A 70 0.77 8.00 -10.53
CA TYR A 70 0.75 6.55 -10.57
C TYR A 70 2.17 5.97 -10.56
N HIS A 71 3.09 6.52 -11.35
CA HIS A 71 4.46 6.06 -11.38
C HIS A 71 5.17 6.28 -10.04
N GLU A 72 4.91 7.41 -9.38
CA GLU A 72 5.44 7.67 -8.05
C GLU A 72 4.86 6.69 -7.03
N PHE A 73 3.55 6.46 -7.08
CA PHE A 73 2.87 5.48 -6.23
C PHE A 73 3.50 4.09 -6.37
N TYR A 74 3.67 3.64 -7.60
CA TYR A 74 4.22 2.31 -7.88
C TYR A 74 5.65 2.19 -7.36
N ARG A 75 6.47 3.22 -7.57
CA ARG A 75 7.86 3.24 -7.11
C ARG A 75 7.94 3.22 -5.58
N GLU A 76 7.15 4.05 -4.93
CA GLU A 76 7.09 4.09 -3.47
C GLU A 76 6.59 2.76 -2.89
N MET A 77 5.57 2.19 -3.51
CA MET A 77 5.00 0.91 -3.12
C MET A 77 6.05 -0.19 -3.17
N ASN A 78 6.76 -0.31 -4.29
CA ASN A 78 7.79 -1.32 -4.44
C ASN A 78 8.92 -1.14 -3.44
N ARG A 79 9.36 0.10 -3.24
CA ARG A 79 10.43 0.40 -2.28
C ARG A 79 10.04 -0.01 -0.86
N LEU A 80 8.82 0.34 -0.46
CA LEU A 80 8.33 0.04 0.88
C LEU A 80 8.16 -1.47 1.09
N GLN A 81 7.61 -2.18 0.11
CA GLN A 81 7.43 -3.63 0.18
C GLN A 81 8.77 -4.35 0.27
N GLN A 82 9.74 -3.94 -0.53
CA GLN A 82 11.08 -4.51 -0.51
C GLN A 82 11.78 -4.25 0.83
N ARG A 83 11.68 -3.03 1.33
CA ARG A 83 12.28 -2.68 2.62
C ARG A 83 11.67 -3.51 3.75
N TYR A 84 10.35 -3.67 3.75
CA TYR A 84 9.65 -4.48 4.73
C TYR A 84 10.14 -5.93 4.69
N ASP A 85 10.19 -6.54 3.50
CA ASP A 85 10.66 -7.91 3.34
C ASP A 85 12.12 -8.07 3.74
N GLN A 86 12.97 -7.14 3.38
CA GLN A 86 14.40 -7.21 3.71
C GLN A 86 14.62 -7.07 5.22
N GLU A 87 14.01 -6.10 5.86
CA GLU A 87 14.20 -5.84 7.28
C GLU A 87 13.64 -6.96 8.15
N THR A 88 12.51 -7.53 7.74
CA THR A 88 11.91 -8.66 8.46
C THR A 88 12.48 -10.01 8.06
N ASN A 89 13.39 -10.02 7.07
CA ASN A 89 13.90 -11.25 6.46
C ASN A 89 12.74 -12.18 6.08
N HIS A 90 11.80 -11.67 5.29
CA HIS A 90 10.58 -12.35 4.85
C HIS A 90 9.73 -12.90 6.01
N GLY A 91 9.75 -12.18 7.14
CA GLY A 91 8.99 -12.56 8.33
C GLY A 91 9.77 -13.39 9.35
N ILE A 92 11.00 -13.79 9.05
CA ILE A 92 11.81 -14.61 9.95
C ILE A 92 12.31 -13.81 11.14
N ASN A 93 12.67 -12.54 10.93
CA ASN A 93 13.14 -11.66 12.00
C ASN A 93 11.95 -11.14 12.80
N LYS A 94 11.64 -11.79 13.93
CA LYS A 94 10.46 -11.50 14.75
C LYS A 94 10.52 -10.11 15.39
N ALA A 95 11.69 -9.68 15.82
CA ALA A 95 11.85 -8.36 16.45
C ALA A 95 11.52 -7.25 15.44
N LYS A 96 12.02 -7.36 14.21
CA LYS A 96 11.73 -6.40 13.15
C LYS A 96 10.28 -6.50 12.69
N GLN A 97 9.72 -7.71 12.65
CA GLN A 97 8.30 -7.88 12.34
C GLN A 97 7.43 -7.15 13.35
N ASP A 98 7.74 -7.24 14.65
CA ASP A 98 7.01 -6.53 15.70
C ASP A 98 7.14 -5.02 15.57
N GLU A 99 8.32 -4.51 15.22
CA GLU A 99 8.52 -3.08 14.98
C GLU A 99 7.65 -2.59 13.82
N TRP A 100 7.64 -3.33 12.71
CA TRP A 100 6.83 -2.99 11.56
C TRP A 100 5.34 -3.07 11.87
N ASN A 101 4.92 -4.10 12.62
CA ASN A 101 3.51 -4.24 13.04
C ASN A 101 3.06 -3.00 13.82
N ARG A 102 3.86 -2.54 14.77
CA ARG A 102 3.54 -1.36 15.58
C ARG A 102 3.49 -0.09 14.73
N TRP A 103 4.45 0.06 13.82
CA TRP A 103 4.48 1.23 12.94
C TRP A 103 3.25 1.26 12.02
N ILE A 104 2.92 0.11 11.41
CA ILE A 104 1.75 -0.01 10.53
C ILE A 104 0.47 0.29 11.29
N ASP A 105 0.30 -0.31 12.48
CA ASP A 105 -0.87 -0.07 13.31
C ASP A 105 -1.03 1.41 13.67
N ALA A 106 0.08 2.08 14.00
CA ALA A 106 0.07 3.51 14.29
C ALA A 106 -0.37 4.33 13.08
N GLN A 107 0.11 3.97 11.88
CA GLN A 107 -0.29 4.66 10.64
C GLN A 107 -1.77 4.44 10.31
N LEU A 108 -2.26 3.21 10.45
CA LEU A 108 -3.66 2.89 10.20
C LEU A 108 -4.58 3.62 11.19
N ASN A 109 -4.21 3.67 12.47
CA ASN A 109 -4.98 4.38 13.47
C ASN A 109 -5.01 5.89 13.21
N ALA A 110 -3.90 6.48 12.81
CA ALA A 110 -3.84 7.89 12.44
C ALA A 110 -4.78 8.19 11.27
N ARG A 111 -4.84 7.28 10.29
CA ARG A 111 -5.75 7.41 9.13
C ARG A 111 -7.21 7.32 9.53
N LEU A 112 -7.55 6.40 10.44
CA LEU A 112 -8.93 6.27 10.95
C LEU A 112 -9.38 7.54 11.66
N ILE A 113 -8.52 8.12 12.49
CA ILE A 113 -8.82 9.37 13.20
C ILE A 113 -9.02 10.50 12.18
N ALA A 114 -8.14 10.63 11.20
CA ALA A 114 -8.26 11.65 10.15
C ALA A 114 -9.52 11.44 9.30
N GLY A 115 -9.92 10.18 9.08
CA GLY A 115 -11.10 9.84 8.28
C GLY A 115 -12.44 10.09 9.00
N THR A 116 -12.43 10.32 10.32
CA THR A 116 -13.64 10.58 11.08
C THR A 116 -13.99 12.08 11.14
N ASP A 117 -13.09 12.93 10.73
CA ASP A 117 -13.31 14.37 10.64
C ASP A 117 -14.01 14.71 9.30
#